data_d4674aaa272f100065ddd7be217385a1
#
_entry.id   d4674aaa272f100065ddd7be217385a1
#
_cell.length_a   1.000
_cell.length_b   1.000
_cell.length_c   1.000
_cell.angle_alpha   90.00
_cell.angle_beta   90.00
_cell.angle_gamma   90.00
#
_symmetry.space_group_name_H-M   'P 1'
#
loop_
_entity.id
_entity.type
_entity.pdbx_description
1 polymer ?
#
loop_
_entity_poly.entity_id
_entity_poly.type
_entity_poly.pdbx_seq_one_letter_code
_entity_poly.pdbx_strand_id
1 'polypeptide(L)'
;MSHIIDLTGKRFGRLLVLSQDFNCKRSKTTKWVCKCDCGNVKSINGASLRRGLTKSCGCLQSELTSEGCRIYKGDAVGERLHSIWHGMKERCNRESCISYPLYGAIGISIYDEWNSSFLAFYEWATQNGYAIGLSIDRVDNSKGYSPDNCRWVTPKDQSNNTRRNVFLTYKGESKTIAQWAEITGIKPHTLANRKRSGWTDEECLEVPVIIGNNQKAREK
;
A
#
# COMPACT_ATOMS: atom_id res chain seq x y z
N MET A 1 24.57 -39.69 -13.60
CA MET A 1 25.02 -39.23 -12.25
C MET A 1 25.04 -37.69 -12.31
N SER A 2 24.24 -37.03 -11.51
CA SER A 2 24.24 -35.55 -11.48
C SER A 2 25.49 -35.08 -10.74
N HIS A 3 26.37 -34.37 -11.44
CA HIS A 3 27.56 -33.76 -10.86
C HIS A 3 27.17 -32.75 -9.78
N ILE A 4 27.63 -32.99 -8.54
CA ILE A 4 27.51 -32.04 -7.45
C ILE A 4 28.54 -30.93 -7.70
N ILE A 5 28.07 -29.69 -7.85
CA ILE A 5 28.95 -28.53 -8.01
C ILE A 5 29.51 -28.19 -6.64
N ASP A 6 30.83 -28.23 -6.48
CA ASP A 6 31.50 -27.84 -5.25
C ASP A 6 31.38 -26.31 -5.02
N LEU A 7 30.88 -25.96 -3.86
CA LEU A 7 30.70 -24.56 -3.42
C LEU A 7 31.67 -24.18 -2.29
N THR A 8 32.55 -25.08 -1.85
CA THR A 8 33.49 -24.83 -0.75
C THR A 8 34.33 -23.60 -1.05
N GLY A 9 34.50 -22.72 -0.06
CA GLY A 9 35.24 -21.47 -0.15
C GLY A 9 34.53 -20.34 -0.89
N LYS A 10 33.37 -20.61 -1.54
CA LYS A 10 32.61 -19.55 -2.22
C LYS A 10 31.80 -18.73 -1.23
N ARG A 11 31.65 -17.43 -1.55
CA ARG A 11 30.86 -16.48 -0.77
C ARG A 11 29.55 -16.14 -1.46
N PHE A 12 28.45 -16.13 -0.69
CA PHE A 12 27.10 -15.74 -1.14
C PHE A 12 26.50 -14.71 -0.16
N GLY A 13 26.65 -13.43 -0.48
CA GLY A 13 26.32 -12.35 0.44
C GLY A 13 27.15 -12.43 1.73
N ARG A 14 26.52 -12.55 2.88
CA ARG A 14 27.18 -12.71 4.20
C ARG A 14 27.59 -14.15 4.52
N LEU A 15 27.42 -15.08 3.61
CA LEU A 15 27.65 -16.52 3.85
C LEU A 15 28.94 -16.95 3.16
N LEU A 16 29.88 -17.54 3.93
CA LEU A 16 31.04 -18.26 3.43
C LEU A 16 30.77 -19.75 3.55
N VAL A 17 30.87 -20.48 2.44
CA VAL A 17 30.69 -21.95 2.42
C VAL A 17 31.94 -22.62 2.97
N LEU A 18 31.80 -23.41 4.03
CA LEU A 18 32.90 -24.12 4.69
C LEU A 18 33.09 -25.53 4.12
N SER A 19 32.00 -26.31 4.02
CA SER A 19 32.02 -27.71 3.57
C SER A 19 30.64 -28.17 3.15
N GLN A 20 30.58 -29.33 2.48
CA GLN A 20 29.32 -30.00 2.25
C GLN A 20 28.77 -30.60 3.56
N ASP A 21 27.45 -30.50 3.77
CA ASP A 21 26.76 -31.09 4.90
C ASP A 21 26.32 -32.54 4.56
N PHE A 22 27.05 -33.52 5.07
CA PHE A 22 26.78 -34.97 4.91
C PHE A 22 25.75 -35.51 5.88
N ASN A 23 25.37 -34.75 6.93
CA ASN A 23 24.45 -35.23 7.97
C ASN A 23 22.97 -35.17 7.51
N CYS A 24 22.69 -34.62 6.36
CA CYS A 24 21.33 -34.43 5.86
C CYS A 24 20.83 -35.62 5.03
N LYS A 25 20.81 -36.84 5.63
CA LYS A 25 20.46 -38.10 4.95
C LYS A 25 19.02 -38.20 4.40
N ARG A 26 18.11 -37.26 4.74
CA ARG A 26 16.69 -37.24 4.32
C ARG A 26 16.35 -36.25 3.23
N SER A 27 17.30 -35.46 2.73
CA SER A 27 17.01 -34.43 1.73
C SER A 27 17.52 -34.90 0.36
N LYS A 28 16.66 -34.84 -0.66
CA LYS A 28 17.04 -35.00 -2.09
C LYS A 28 17.94 -33.89 -2.63
N THR A 29 18.28 -32.89 -1.80
CA THR A 29 19.05 -31.71 -2.19
C THR A 29 20.33 -31.59 -1.39
N THR A 30 21.44 -31.30 -2.08
CA THR A 30 22.75 -31.06 -1.45
C THR A 30 22.71 -29.81 -0.60
N LYS A 31 23.09 -29.94 0.69
CA LYS A 31 23.25 -28.81 1.61
C LYS A 31 24.70 -28.52 1.89
N TRP A 32 24.97 -27.29 2.29
CA TRP A 32 26.30 -26.77 2.56
C TRP A 32 26.33 -26.08 3.92
N VAL A 33 27.34 -26.40 4.70
CA VAL A 33 27.63 -25.71 5.97
C VAL A 33 28.22 -24.35 5.63
N CYS A 34 27.55 -23.28 6.05
CA CYS A 34 27.96 -21.91 5.76
C CYS A 34 28.16 -21.14 7.07
N LYS A 35 29.25 -20.39 7.16
CA LYS A 35 29.50 -19.41 8.23
C LYS A 35 29.03 -18.04 7.76
N CYS A 36 28.18 -17.39 8.53
CA CYS A 36 27.71 -16.04 8.28
C CYS A 36 28.63 -15.00 8.94
N ASP A 37 28.72 -13.79 8.39
CA ASP A 37 29.51 -12.69 8.96
C ASP A 37 29.10 -12.32 10.39
N CYS A 38 27.85 -12.61 10.79
CA CYS A 38 27.38 -12.49 12.18
C CYS A 38 27.91 -13.57 13.14
N GLY A 39 28.75 -14.49 12.66
CA GLY A 39 29.31 -15.59 13.44
C GLY A 39 28.50 -16.90 13.39
N ASN A 40 27.22 -16.88 13.07
CA ASN A 40 26.37 -18.07 13.03
C ASN A 40 26.77 -19.03 11.91
N VAL A 41 26.73 -20.34 12.22
CA VAL A 41 26.95 -21.43 11.25
C VAL A 41 25.61 -22.13 10.98
N LYS A 42 25.25 -22.30 9.70
CA LYS A 42 23.99 -22.90 9.29
C LYS A 42 24.14 -23.75 8.04
N SER A 43 23.41 -24.86 7.98
CA SER A 43 23.30 -25.71 6.79
C SER A 43 22.26 -25.14 5.81
N ILE A 44 22.68 -24.85 4.57
CA ILE A 44 21.88 -24.17 3.57
C ILE A 44 21.88 -24.96 2.26
N ASN A 45 20.72 -24.97 1.58
CA ASN A 45 20.56 -25.64 0.30
C ASN A 45 21.45 -24.97 -0.78
N GLY A 46 22.25 -25.78 -1.49
CA GLY A 46 23.15 -25.30 -2.52
C GLY A 46 22.47 -24.64 -3.73
N ALA A 47 21.25 -25.03 -4.07
CA ALA A 47 20.49 -24.37 -5.11
C ALA A 47 20.05 -22.95 -4.69
N SER A 48 19.66 -22.78 -3.41
CA SER A 48 19.30 -21.46 -2.86
C SER A 48 20.49 -20.51 -2.82
N LEU A 49 21.68 -21.01 -2.51
CA LEU A 49 22.92 -20.23 -2.56
C LEU A 49 23.21 -19.75 -3.98
N ARG A 50 23.24 -20.66 -4.95
CA ARG A 50 23.57 -20.35 -6.36
C ARG A 50 22.57 -19.39 -7.01
N ARG A 51 21.29 -19.48 -6.65
CA ARG A 51 20.23 -18.58 -7.12
C ARG A 51 20.21 -17.22 -6.40
N GLY A 52 21.08 -17.01 -5.38
CA GLY A 52 21.10 -15.78 -4.58
C GLY A 52 19.90 -15.58 -3.67
N LEU A 53 19.08 -16.63 -3.48
CA LEU A 53 17.87 -16.57 -2.64
C LEU A 53 18.19 -16.52 -1.14
N THR A 54 19.38 -16.97 -0.74
CA THR A 54 19.84 -16.96 0.65
C THR A 54 21.17 -16.23 0.74
N LYS A 55 21.13 -15.04 1.34
CA LYS A 55 22.30 -14.13 1.45
C LYS A 55 22.86 -14.01 2.88
N SER A 56 22.17 -14.60 3.89
CA SER A 56 22.59 -14.58 5.30
C SER A 56 22.01 -15.80 6.04
N CYS A 57 22.41 -16.02 7.30
CA CYS A 57 21.81 -17.06 8.17
C CYS A 57 20.36 -16.74 8.61
N GLY A 58 19.84 -15.60 8.26
CA GLY A 58 18.60 -14.98 8.72
C GLY A 58 18.84 -13.67 9.48
N CYS A 59 20.10 -13.38 9.88
CA CYS A 59 20.45 -12.18 10.63
C CYS A 59 20.11 -10.89 9.86
N LEU A 60 20.33 -10.85 8.55
CA LEU A 60 19.98 -9.69 7.72
C LEU A 60 18.47 -9.38 7.80
N GLN A 61 17.64 -10.40 7.71
CA GLN A 61 16.19 -10.21 7.86
C GLN A 61 15.83 -9.77 9.28
N SER A 62 16.47 -10.34 10.29
CA SER A 62 16.27 -9.95 11.69
C SER A 62 16.71 -8.52 11.95
N GLU A 63 17.85 -8.09 11.41
CA GLU A 63 18.34 -6.71 11.50
C GLU A 63 17.35 -5.73 10.87
N LEU A 64 16.94 -5.97 9.62
CA LEU A 64 15.96 -5.14 8.91
C LEU A 64 14.61 -5.08 9.64
N THR A 65 14.15 -6.20 10.19
CA THR A 65 12.92 -6.25 10.97
C THR A 65 13.06 -5.52 12.31
N SER A 66 14.24 -5.64 12.95
CA SER A 66 14.51 -4.97 14.24
C SER A 66 14.63 -3.46 14.07
N GLU A 67 15.29 -2.98 13.02
CA GLU A 67 15.38 -1.55 12.71
C GLU A 67 13.99 -0.99 12.38
N GLY A 68 13.25 -1.62 11.48
CA GLY A 68 11.86 -1.26 11.21
C GLY A 68 11.00 -1.27 12.47
N CYS A 69 11.17 -2.30 13.31
CA CYS A 69 10.42 -2.43 14.57
C CYS A 69 10.78 -1.37 15.62
N ARG A 70 12.03 -0.89 15.64
CA ARG A 70 12.46 0.20 16.54
C ARG A 70 11.87 1.55 16.15
N ILE A 71 11.70 1.80 14.86
CA ILE A 71 11.21 3.08 14.33
C ILE A 71 9.75 3.31 14.69
N TYR A 72 8.93 2.26 14.76
CA TYR A 72 7.48 2.42 14.92
C TYR A 72 6.90 1.87 16.22
N LYS A 73 7.62 1.03 16.99
CA LYS A 73 7.11 0.53 18.28
C LYS A 73 7.09 1.65 19.32
N GLY A 74 5.87 1.99 19.76
CA GLY A 74 5.64 3.05 20.74
C GLY A 74 5.56 4.47 20.18
N ASP A 75 5.63 4.60 18.84
CA ASP A 75 5.35 5.85 18.13
C ASP A 75 4.06 5.72 17.31
N ALA A 76 3.05 6.50 17.66
CA ALA A 76 1.75 6.47 16.99
C ALA A 76 1.83 6.78 15.49
N VAL A 77 2.77 7.64 15.08
CA VAL A 77 3.04 7.95 13.67
C VAL A 77 3.58 6.72 12.95
N GLY A 78 4.59 6.08 13.53
CA GLY A 78 5.23 4.90 12.95
C GLY A 78 4.29 3.70 12.86
N GLU A 79 3.48 3.44 13.90
CA GLU A 79 2.49 2.36 13.89
C GLU A 79 1.43 2.58 12.81
N ARG A 80 0.96 3.81 12.65
CA ARG A 80 -0.02 4.16 11.61
C ARG A 80 0.57 4.03 10.22
N LEU A 81 1.78 4.56 9.98
CA LEU A 81 2.48 4.44 8.70
C LEU A 81 2.77 2.98 8.34
N HIS A 82 3.15 2.15 9.32
CA HIS A 82 3.35 0.72 9.09
C HIS A 82 2.05 0.03 8.65
N SER A 83 0.92 0.38 9.27
CA SER A 83 -0.38 -0.14 8.87
C SER A 83 -0.77 0.26 7.45
N ILE A 84 -0.49 1.51 7.05
CA ILE A 84 -0.72 2.02 5.70
C ILE A 84 0.16 1.26 4.69
N TRP A 85 1.46 1.13 4.98
CA TRP A 85 2.42 0.42 4.15
C TRP A 85 2.05 -1.06 3.96
N HIS A 86 1.70 -1.74 5.05
CA HIS A 86 1.24 -3.12 4.98
C HIS A 86 -0.02 -3.25 4.13
N GLY A 87 -0.99 -2.36 4.31
CA GLY A 87 -2.22 -2.34 3.53
C GLY A 87 -1.98 -2.12 2.03
N MET A 88 -1.00 -1.30 1.63
CA MET A 88 -0.59 -1.15 0.22
C MET A 88 -0.05 -2.47 -0.32
N LYS A 89 0.86 -3.13 0.43
CA LYS A 89 1.46 -4.42 0.03
C LYS A 89 0.42 -5.52 -0.09
N GLU A 90 -0.53 -5.61 0.83
CA GLU A 90 -1.63 -6.57 0.76
C GLU A 90 -2.46 -6.38 -0.54
N ARG A 91 -2.84 -5.15 -0.85
CA ARG A 91 -3.64 -4.86 -2.05
C ARG A 91 -2.89 -5.13 -3.36
N CYS A 92 -1.60 -4.87 -3.42
CA CYS A 92 -0.83 -4.98 -4.66
C CYS A 92 -0.21 -6.36 -4.88
N ASN A 93 0.17 -7.08 -3.82
CA ASN A 93 1.00 -8.27 -3.93
C ASN A 93 0.32 -9.57 -3.48
N ARG A 94 -0.83 -9.49 -2.76
CA ARG A 94 -1.48 -10.66 -2.17
C ARG A 94 -2.78 -11.00 -2.88
N GLU A 95 -2.77 -12.07 -3.67
CA GLU A 95 -3.95 -12.54 -4.43
C GLU A 95 -5.18 -12.83 -3.56
N SER A 96 -4.98 -13.30 -2.33
CA SER A 96 -6.07 -13.58 -1.39
C SER A 96 -6.67 -12.32 -0.74
N CYS A 97 -6.11 -11.13 -0.96
CA CYS A 97 -6.66 -9.88 -0.47
C CYS A 97 -7.92 -9.50 -1.26
N ILE A 98 -9.01 -9.19 -0.57
CA ILE A 98 -10.29 -8.81 -1.18
C ILE A 98 -10.18 -7.62 -2.15
N SER A 99 -9.21 -6.75 -1.95
CA SER A 99 -8.94 -5.60 -2.80
C SER A 99 -7.98 -5.88 -3.96
N TYR A 100 -7.31 -7.05 -3.99
CA TYR A 100 -6.34 -7.39 -5.03
C TYR A 100 -6.88 -7.27 -6.46
N PRO A 101 -8.13 -7.69 -6.77
CA PRO A 101 -8.70 -7.53 -8.11
C PRO A 101 -8.75 -6.08 -8.62
N LEU A 102 -8.78 -5.11 -7.72
CA LEU A 102 -8.84 -3.67 -8.03
C LEU A 102 -7.46 -2.99 -8.03
N TYR A 103 -6.41 -3.72 -7.65
CA TYR A 103 -5.03 -3.20 -7.54
C TYR A 103 -4.03 -4.13 -8.24
N GLY A 104 -3.48 -5.13 -7.58
CA GLY A 104 -2.42 -5.98 -8.12
C GLY A 104 -2.82 -6.71 -9.40
N ALA A 105 -4.04 -7.23 -9.50
CA ALA A 105 -4.55 -7.92 -10.68
C ALA A 105 -4.65 -7.03 -11.93
N ILE A 106 -4.77 -5.73 -11.77
CA ILE A 106 -4.81 -4.74 -12.88
C ILE A 106 -3.48 -4.03 -13.08
N GLY A 107 -2.38 -4.54 -12.46
CA GLY A 107 -1.02 -4.02 -12.65
C GLY A 107 -0.63 -2.84 -11.74
N ILE A 108 -1.44 -2.50 -10.73
CA ILE A 108 -1.04 -1.51 -9.73
C ILE A 108 0.06 -2.09 -8.85
N SER A 109 1.25 -1.51 -8.93
CA SER A 109 2.44 -1.92 -8.20
C SER A 109 2.86 -0.91 -7.13
N ILE A 110 3.86 -1.27 -6.35
CA ILE A 110 4.49 -0.40 -5.36
C ILE A 110 5.93 -0.16 -5.81
N TYR A 111 6.42 1.06 -5.67
CA TYR A 111 7.81 1.44 -5.89
C TYR A 111 8.76 0.48 -5.15
N ASP A 112 9.78 -0.01 -5.84
CA ASP A 112 10.60 -1.14 -5.39
C ASP A 112 11.25 -0.91 -4.02
N GLU A 113 11.71 0.31 -3.75
CA GLU A 113 12.28 0.65 -2.45
C GLU A 113 11.23 0.58 -1.32
N TRP A 114 10.01 1.07 -1.57
CA TRP A 114 8.93 0.97 -0.60
C TRP A 114 8.43 -0.47 -0.44
N ASN A 115 8.44 -1.24 -1.52
CA ASN A 115 8.03 -2.64 -1.47
C ASN A 115 9.01 -3.48 -0.64
N SER A 116 10.29 -3.14 -0.65
CA SER A 116 11.35 -3.86 0.06
C SER A 116 11.64 -3.31 1.46
N SER A 117 11.44 -2.01 1.72
CA SER A 117 11.83 -1.34 2.95
C SER A 117 10.71 -0.44 3.51
N PHE A 118 10.26 -0.75 4.73
CA PHE A 118 9.37 0.14 5.47
C PHE A 118 10.06 1.47 5.81
N LEU A 119 11.35 1.43 6.12
CA LEU A 119 12.12 2.64 6.45
C LEU A 119 12.09 3.66 5.30
N ALA A 120 12.32 3.21 4.06
CA ALA A 120 12.26 4.09 2.89
C ALA A 120 10.87 4.75 2.71
N PHE A 121 9.81 3.98 2.96
CA PHE A 121 8.45 4.54 2.95
C PHE A 121 8.21 5.52 4.11
N TYR A 122 8.68 5.20 5.31
CA TYR A 122 8.55 6.04 6.50
C TYR A 122 9.27 7.39 6.34
N GLU A 123 10.50 7.37 5.84
CA GLU A 123 11.30 8.57 5.57
C GLU A 123 10.60 9.47 4.55
N TRP A 124 10.16 8.90 3.44
CA TRP A 124 9.38 9.65 2.46
C TRP A 124 8.11 10.24 3.08
N ALA A 125 7.34 9.46 3.80
CA ALA A 125 6.09 9.88 4.38
C ALA A 125 6.25 11.09 5.31
N THR A 126 7.25 11.04 6.19
CA THR A 126 7.52 12.10 7.17
C THR A 126 8.09 13.37 6.52
N GLN A 127 8.86 13.22 5.45
CA GLN A 127 9.41 14.36 4.69
C GLN A 127 8.39 15.01 3.76
N ASN A 128 7.34 14.28 3.35
CA ASN A 128 6.32 14.74 2.42
C ASN A 128 4.98 15.07 3.09
N GLY A 129 5.01 15.51 4.35
CA GLY A 129 3.87 16.13 5.01
C GLY A 129 2.85 15.17 5.60
N TYR A 130 3.24 13.94 5.94
CA TYR A 130 2.36 13.06 6.69
C TYR A 130 1.99 13.66 8.05
N ALA A 131 0.71 13.61 8.39
CA ALA A 131 0.19 13.89 9.72
C ALA A 131 -0.83 12.82 10.14
N ILE A 132 -1.00 12.64 11.45
CA ILE A 132 -1.98 11.68 11.97
C ILE A 132 -3.38 12.04 11.46
N GLY A 133 -4.10 11.03 10.99
CA GLY A 133 -5.42 11.20 10.40
C GLY A 133 -5.42 11.31 8.87
N LEU A 134 -4.27 11.51 8.23
CA LEU A 134 -4.17 11.51 6.77
C LEU A 134 -4.14 10.08 6.21
N SER A 135 -4.57 9.97 4.96
CA SER A 135 -4.52 8.76 4.16
C SER A 135 -3.66 8.96 2.93
N ILE A 136 -2.98 7.91 2.47
CA ILE A 136 -2.25 7.94 1.22
C ILE A 136 -3.23 7.85 0.04
N ASP A 137 -3.07 8.75 -0.92
CA ASP A 137 -3.86 8.84 -2.14
C ASP A 137 -2.93 8.85 -3.35
N ARG A 138 -3.33 8.22 -4.46
CA ARG A 138 -2.61 8.26 -5.72
C ARG A 138 -3.21 9.38 -6.58
N VAL A 139 -2.35 10.28 -7.06
CA VAL A 139 -2.76 11.39 -7.93
C VAL A 139 -3.36 10.84 -9.22
N ASP A 140 -2.68 9.87 -9.83
CA ASP A 140 -3.14 9.12 -10.99
C ASP A 140 -3.48 7.68 -10.56
N ASN A 141 -4.77 7.36 -10.57
CA ASN A 141 -5.29 6.06 -10.17
C ASN A 141 -4.94 4.91 -11.13
N SER A 142 -4.45 5.22 -12.33
CA SER A 142 -3.96 4.23 -13.30
C SER A 142 -2.54 3.76 -13.00
N LYS A 143 -1.78 4.53 -12.23
CA LYS A 143 -0.39 4.26 -11.85
C LYS A 143 -0.28 3.62 -10.48
N GLY A 144 0.90 3.06 -10.18
CA GLY A 144 1.24 2.45 -8.89
C GLY A 144 1.51 3.46 -7.77
N TYR A 145 1.83 2.94 -6.60
CA TYR A 145 2.29 3.74 -5.47
C TYR A 145 3.77 4.08 -5.65
N SER A 146 4.06 5.36 -5.81
CA SER A 146 5.42 5.89 -5.93
C SER A 146 5.52 7.28 -5.32
N PRO A 147 6.74 7.78 -5.00
CA PRO A 147 6.94 9.12 -4.47
C PRO A 147 6.29 10.21 -5.33
N ASP A 148 6.37 10.07 -6.66
CA ASP A 148 5.86 11.06 -7.61
C ASP A 148 4.34 10.99 -7.82
N ASN A 149 3.72 9.87 -7.46
CA ASN A 149 2.29 9.63 -7.68
C ASN A 149 1.47 9.57 -6.38
N CYS A 150 2.11 9.70 -5.23
CA CYS A 150 1.42 9.64 -3.94
C CYS A 150 1.41 10.99 -3.23
N ARG A 151 0.33 11.23 -2.51
CA ARG A 151 0.14 12.41 -1.66
C ARG A 151 -0.64 12.03 -0.41
N TRP A 152 -0.59 12.89 0.58
CA TRP A 152 -1.37 12.76 1.81
C TRP A 152 -2.64 13.61 1.68
N VAL A 153 -3.77 13.00 1.98
CA VAL A 153 -5.09 13.65 1.88
C VAL A 153 -5.91 13.39 3.14
N THR A 154 -6.84 14.29 3.42
CA THR A 154 -7.82 14.04 4.49
C THR A 154 -8.79 12.93 4.10
N PRO A 155 -9.43 12.24 5.05
CA PRO A 155 -10.49 11.26 4.74
C PRO A 155 -11.64 11.88 3.92
N LYS A 156 -11.90 13.17 4.10
CA LYS A 156 -12.88 13.92 3.32
C LYS A 156 -12.48 14.02 1.84
N ASP A 157 -11.23 14.41 1.57
CA ASP A 157 -10.71 14.51 0.21
C ASP A 157 -10.65 13.15 -0.47
N GLN A 158 -10.20 12.11 0.26
CA GLN A 158 -10.18 10.76 -0.27
C GLN A 158 -11.59 10.24 -0.60
N SER A 159 -12.59 10.58 0.21
CA SER A 159 -14.00 10.27 -0.07
C SER A 159 -14.49 10.96 -1.35
N ASN A 160 -13.99 12.16 -1.63
CA ASN A 160 -14.31 12.90 -2.84
C ASN A 160 -13.61 12.34 -4.10
N ASN A 161 -12.54 11.57 -3.96
CA ASN A 161 -11.77 10.99 -5.08
C ASN A 161 -12.21 9.55 -5.45
N THR A 162 -13.31 9.04 -4.91
CA THR A 162 -13.75 7.68 -5.22
C THR A 162 -14.41 7.59 -6.59
N ARG A 163 -14.19 6.47 -7.31
CA ARG A 163 -14.80 6.21 -8.63
C ARG A 163 -16.34 6.18 -8.62
N ARG A 164 -16.96 6.11 -7.46
CA ARG A 164 -18.44 6.09 -7.30
C ARG A 164 -19.05 7.48 -7.21
N ASN A 165 -18.22 8.52 -7.09
CA ASN A 165 -18.73 9.88 -6.97
C ASN A 165 -19.33 10.34 -8.29
N VAL A 166 -20.47 11.01 -8.19
CA VAL A 166 -21.11 11.70 -9.29
C VAL A 166 -20.56 13.13 -9.31
N PHE A 167 -20.04 13.52 -10.45
CA PHE A 167 -19.52 14.87 -10.68
C PHE A 167 -20.57 15.71 -11.40
N LEU A 168 -20.63 16.98 -11.06
CA LEU A 168 -21.37 18.01 -11.79
C LEU A 168 -20.36 19.05 -12.27
N THR A 169 -20.50 19.47 -13.53
CA THR A 169 -19.66 20.50 -14.13
C THR A 169 -20.42 21.77 -14.32
N TYR A 170 -19.94 22.88 -13.74
CA TYR A 170 -20.58 24.18 -13.79
C TYR A 170 -19.53 25.28 -13.90
N LYS A 171 -19.70 26.18 -14.85
CA LYS A 171 -18.76 27.29 -15.15
C LYS A 171 -17.31 26.83 -15.31
N GLY A 172 -17.09 25.70 -15.97
CA GLY A 172 -15.77 25.12 -16.22
C GLY A 172 -15.15 24.36 -15.04
N GLU A 173 -15.80 24.33 -13.87
CA GLU A 173 -15.34 23.57 -12.71
C GLU A 173 -16.12 22.27 -12.55
N SER A 174 -15.41 21.15 -12.42
CA SER A 174 -16.00 19.83 -12.14
C SER A 174 -15.74 19.44 -10.69
N LYS A 175 -16.82 19.28 -9.92
CA LYS A 175 -16.77 18.92 -8.50
C LYS A 175 -17.79 17.82 -8.18
N THR A 176 -17.56 17.10 -7.08
CA THR A 176 -18.52 16.10 -6.59
C THR A 176 -19.80 16.76 -6.09
N ILE A 177 -20.90 15.98 -6.05
CA ILE A 177 -22.16 16.42 -5.44
C ILE A 177 -21.95 16.95 -4.01
N ALA A 178 -21.07 16.31 -3.23
CA ALA A 178 -20.78 16.72 -1.86
C ALA A 178 -20.10 18.11 -1.81
N GLN A 179 -19.12 18.35 -2.70
CA GLN A 179 -18.42 19.62 -2.79
C GLN A 179 -19.35 20.74 -3.28
N TRP A 180 -20.20 20.47 -4.28
CA TRP A 180 -21.20 21.42 -4.72
C TRP A 180 -22.24 21.73 -3.64
N ALA A 181 -22.64 20.73 -2.86
CA ALA A 181 -23.54 20.93 -1.74
C ALA A 181 -22.99 21.91 -0.68
N GLU A 182 -21.68 21.82 -0.41
CA GLU A 182 -21.00 22.75 0.50
C GLU A 182 -20.96 24.18 -0.04
N ILE A 183 -20.73 24.34 -1.35
CA ILE A 183 -20.66 25.64 -2.01
C ILE A 183 -22.05 26.29 -2.14
N THR A 184 -23.05 25.51 -2.56
CA THR A 184 -24.39 26.03 -2.87
C THR A 184 -25.36 26.03 -1.69
N GLY A 185 -25.05 25.28 -0.61
CA GLY A 185 -25.99 25.05 0.49
C GLY A 185 -27.14 24.06 0.15
N ILE A 186 -27.19 23.56 -1.09
CA ILE A 186 -28.20 22.56 -1.49
C ILE A 186 -27.81 21.19 -0.91
N LYS A 187 -28.76 20.51 -0.28
CA LYS A 187 -28.48 19.20 0.32
C LYS A 187 -27.98 18.18 -0.73
N PRO A 188 -26.97 17.34 -0.42
CA PRO A 188 -26.40 16.38 -1.37
C PRO A 188 -27.45 15.47 -2.02
N HIS A 189 -28.42 14.99 -1.24
CA HIS A 189 -29.47 14.12 -1.76
C HIS A 189 -30.38 14.85 -2.79
N THR A 190 -30.59 16.15 -2.63
CA THR A 190 -31.38 16.94 -3.58
C THR A 190 -30.64 17.04 -4.92
N LEU A 191 -29.33 17.35 -4.92
CA LEU A 191 -28.52 17.34 -6.12
C LEU A 191 -28.46 15.96 -6.79
N ALA A 192 -28.27 14.89 -5.99
CA ALA A 192 -28.27 13.52 -6.50
C ALA A 192 -29.61 13.12 -7.15
N ASN A 193 -30.72 13.53 -6.57
CA ASN A 193 -32.05 13.24 -7.12
C ASN A 193 -32.30 14.04 -8.41
N ARG A 194 -31.98 15.32 -8.46
CA ARG A 194 -32.06 16.14 -9.67
C ARG A 194 -31.28 15.49 -10.82
N LYS A 195 -30.01 15.10 -10.58
CA LYS A 195 -29.16 14.44 -11.58
C LYS A 195 -29.75 13.10 -12.05
N ARG A 196 -30.27 12.29 -11.12
CA ARG A 196 -30.94 11.02 -11.45
C ARG A 196 -32.23 11.23 -12.27
N SER A 197 -32.93 12.34 -12.05
CA SER A 197 -34.14 12.72 -12.80
C SER A 197 -33.83 13.36 -14.15
N GLY A 198 -32.58 13.39 -14.59
CA GLY A 198 -32.18 13.85 -15.91
C GLY A 198 -31.94 15.36 -16.03
N TRP A 199 -31.87 16.09 -14.92
CA TRP A 199 -31.54 17.51 -14.94
C TRP A 199 -30.09 17.72 -15.43
N THR A 200 -29.86 18.80 -16.16
CA THR A 200 -28.50 19.23 -16.52
C THR A 200 -27.73 19.62 -15.26
N ASP A 201 -26.40 19.68 -15.35
CA ASP A 201 -25.55 20.07 -14.21
C ASP A 201 -25.85 21.50 -13.75
N GLU A 202 -26.13 22.37 -14.70
CA GLU A 202 -26.50 23.76 -14.47
C GLU A 202 -27.85 23.87 -13.74
N GLU A 203 -28.88 23.18 -14.22
CA GLU A 203 -30.19 23.14 -13.56
C GLU A 203 -30.11 22.54 -12.14
N CYS A 204 -29.26 21.52 -11.95
CA CYS A 204 -29.02 20.93 -10.64
C CYS A 204 -28.59 21.97 -9.59
N LEU A 205 -27.78 22.93 -9.99
CA LEU A 205 -27.13 23.90 -9.11
C LEU A 205 -27.85 25.25 -9.02
N GLU A 206 -28.51 25.71 -10.11
CA GLU A 206 -29.12 27.03 -10.16
C GLU A 206 -30.57 27.06 -9.73
N VAL A 207 -31.34 25.98 -9.97
CA VAL A 207 -32.77 26.00 -9.61
C VAL A 207 -32.94 26.01 -8.09
N PRO A 208 -33.66 26.99 -7.53
CA PRO A 208 -33.89 27.07 -6.09
C PRO A 208 -34.58 25.82 -5.53
N VAL A 209 -34.28 25.46 -4.28
CA VAL A 209 -34.99 24.40 -3.56
C VAL A 209 -36.27 25.00 -2.99
N ILE A 210 -37.42 24.61 -3.53
CA ILE A 210 -38.72 25.00 -2.95
C ILE A 210 -38.89 24.21 -1.66
N ILE A 211 -38.68 24.86 -0.51
CA ILE A 211 -39.02 24.29 0.80
C ILE A 211 -40.54 24.40 0.94
N GLY A 212 -41.23 23.33 0.58
CA GLY A 212 -42.67 23.23 0.86
C GLY A 212 -42.89 23.31 2.38
N ASN A 213 -43.70 24.30 2.82
CA ASN A 213 -44.10 24.45 4.20
C ASN A 213 -45.01 23.25 4.61
N ASN A 214 -44.42 22.12 4.95
CA ASN A 214 -45.09 21.01 5.64
C ASN A 214 -45.07 21.26 7.18
N GLN A 215 -45.42 22.45 7.61
CA GLN A 215 -45.69 22.76 9.02
C GLN A 215 -47.17 22.79 9.35
N LYS A 216 -48.00 21.98 8.66
CA LYS A 216 -49.40 21.79 9.07
C LYS A 216 -49.75 20.31 9.15
N ALA A 217 -49.26 19.59 10.14
CA ALA A 217 -49.82 18.30 10.59
C ALA A 217 -49.20 17.77 11.88
N ARG A 218 -49.03 18.62 12.92
CA ARG A 218 -48.75 18.10 14.28
C ARG A 218 -49.47 18.97 15.34
N GLU A 219 -50.72 19.33 15.07
CA GLU A 219 -51.65 19.76 16.09
C GLU A 219 -53.00 19.06 15.81
N LYS A 220 -53.13 17.85 16.36
CA LYS A 220 -54.37 17.24 16.85
C LYS A 220 -54.00 16.10 17.78
#